data_dbc3727900c1cd4ce5eab76e322d6e4c
#
_entry.id   dbc3727900c1cd4ce5eab76e322d6e4c
#
_cell.length_a   1.000
_cell.length_b   1.000
_cell.length_c   1.000
_cell.angle_alpha   90.00
_cell.angle_beta   90.00
_cell.angle_gamma   90.00
#
_symmetry.space_group_name_H-M   'P 1'
#
loop_
_entity.id
_entity.type
_entity.pdbx_description
1 polymer ?
#
loop_
_entity_poly.entity_id
_entity_poly.type
_entity_poly.pdbx_seq_one_letter_code
_entity_poly.pdbx_strand_id
1 'polypeptide(L)'
;ILCGEGELVFRDLVMYLQGNKNIEDVEGIVYRNNGEIVVNRPKELLQNLDEIPSPYENLDPKEYENRIVYYETSRGCPFNCQYCLSSTLKGLRYFSIDRVKKDLKALIDARVSQIKFIDRTFNANKKFAKEIMNFLMENDNDYTTYHFEVTAHLLDDDMLEFLSNCKEGLFQFEIGVQTTNQKVLDAVGRRD
;
A
#
# COMPACT_ATOMS: atom_id res chain seq x y z
N ILE A 1 -15.07 15.31 -7.73
CA ILE A 1 -13.72 14.88 -7.33
C ILE A 1 -13.81 14.27 -5.94
N LEU A 2 -13.21 13.11 -5.74
CA LEU A 2 -13.02 12.50 -4.42
C LEU A 2 -11.64 12.89 -3.90
N CYS A 3 -11.56 13.34 -2.65
CA CYS A 3 -10.34 13.79 -2.00
C CYS A 3 -9.99 12.87 -0.83
N GLY A 4 -8.71 12.56 -0.66
CA GLY A 4 -8.22 11.65 0.39
C GLY A 4 -8.34 10.18 0.00
N GLU A 5 -8.59 9.30 0.99
CA GLU A 5 -8.82 7.87 0.76
C GLU A 5 -10.21 7.65 0.17
N GLY A 6 -10.25 6.98 -0.98
CA GLY A 6 -11.45 6.95 -1.83
C GLY A 6 -12.57 6.06 -1.36
N GLU A 7 -12.31 5.00 -0.61
CA GLU A 7 -13.27 3.92 -0.35
C GLU A 7 -14.53 4.40 0.37
N LEU A 8 -14.36 5.06 1.52
CA LEU A 8 -15.49 5.55 2.29
C LEU A 8 -16.15 6.76 1.64
N VAL A 9 -15.38 7.63 0.99
CA VAL A 9 -15.91 8.77 0.25
C VAL A 9 -16.75 8.30 -0.93
N PHE A 10 -16.28 7.28 -1.68
CA PHE A 10 -17.03 6.70 -2.79
C PHE A 10 -18.31 6.00 -2.30
N ARG A 11 -18.24 5.23 -1.23
CA ARG A 11 -19.43 4.62 -0.60
C ARG A 11 -20.48 5.70 -0.27
N ASP A 12 -20.07 6.76 0.38
CA ASP A 12 -20.95 7.84 0.79
C ASP A 12 -21.54 8.60 -0.42
N LEU A 13 -20.77 8.75 -1.51
CA LEU A 13 -21.25 9.29 -2.77
C LEU A 13 -22.30 8.37 -3.42
N VAL A 14 -22.10 7.06 -3.41
CA VAL A 14 -23.10 6.09 -3.90
C VAL A 14 -24.40 6.18 -3.08
N MET A 15 -24.31 6.31 -1.76
CA MET A 15 -25.48 6.51 -0.91
C MET A 15 -26.24 7.79 -1.27
N TYR A 16 -25.55 8.88 -1.58
CA TYR A 16 -26.19 10.09 -2.10
C TYR A 16 -26.91 9.84 -3.43
N LEU A 17 -26.25 9.17 -4.39
CA LEU A 17 -26.86 8.88 -5.70
C LEU A 17 -28.09 7.98 -5.62
N GLN A 18 -28.18 7.17 -4.56
CA GLN A 18 -29.33 6.32 -4.25
C GLN A 18 -30.42 7.06 -3.44
N GLY A 19 -30.24 8.33 -3.09
CA GLY A 19 -31.19 9.12 -2.31
C GLY A 19 -31.16 8.85 -0.80
N ASN A 20 -30.13 8.15 -0.29
CA ASN A 20 -30.00 7.76 1.11
C ASN A 20 -29.13 8.73 1.93
N LYS A 21 -28.59 9.77 1.31
CA LYS A 21 -27.72 10.77 1.94
C LYS A 21 -27.83 12.11 1.20
N ASN A 22 -27.63 13.25 1.89
CA ASN A 22 -27.53 14.54 1.21
C ASN A 22 -26.10 14.77 0.72
N ILE A 23 -25.93 15.53 -0.38
CA ILE A 23 -24.60 15.77 -0.95
C ILE A 23 -23.70 16.59 0.00
N GLU A 24 -24.30 17.48 0.79
CA GLU A 24 -23.61 18.30 1.79
C GLU A 24 -23.00 17.45 2.91
N ASP A 25 -23.56 16.25 3.16
CA ASP A 25 -23.11 15.30 4.19
C ASP A 25 -22.04 14.31 3.64
N VAL A 26 -21.72 14.35 2.34
CA VAL A 26 -20.67 13.53 1.76
C VAL A 26 -19.32 14.20 1.99
N GLU A 27 -18.61 13.81 3.03
CA GLU A 27 -17.27 14.32 3.33
C GLU A 27 -16.27 13.94 2.25
N GLY A 28 -15.23 14.78 2.04
CA GLY A 28 -14.12 14.48 1.13
C GLY A 28 -14.47 14.61 -0.35
N ILE A 29 -15.57 15.33 -0.72
CA ILE A 29 -15.87 15.59 -2.12
C ILE A 29 -15.75 17.07 -2.49
N VAL A 30 -15.42 17.27 -3.75
CA VAL A 30 -15.51 18.58 -4.43
C VAL A 30 -16.44 18.40 -5.62
N TYR A 31 -17.47 19.22 -5.71
CA TYR A 31 -18.48 19.14 -6.76
C TYR A 31 -18.91 20.54 -7.25
N ARG A 32 -19.64 20.57 -8.34
CA ARG A 32 -20.20 21.81 -8.89
C ARG A 32 -21.69 21.90 -8.56
N ASN A 33 -22.09 22.99 -7.95
CA ASN A 33 -23.49 23.32 -7.67
C ASN A 33 -23.83 24.68 -8.28
N ASN A 34 -24.82 24.72 -9.18
CA ASN A 34 -25.25 25.94 -9.87
C ASN A 34 -24.10 26.79 -10.48
N GLY A 35 -23.06 26.12 -10.98
CA GLY A 35 -21.89 26.78 -11.59
C GLY A 35 -20.76 27.07 -10.58
N GLU A 36 -21.01 27.07 -9.29
CA GLU A 36 -20.02 27.28 -8.24
C GLU A 36 -19.35 25.98 -7.79
N ILE A 37 -18.08 26.08 -7.37
CA ILE A 37 -17.34 24.93 -6.82
C ILE A 37 -17.61 24.88 -5.32
N VAL A 38 -18.16 23.76 -4.86
CA VAL A 38 -18.39 23.47 -3.44
C VAL A 38 -17.38 22.43 -2.99
N VAL A 39 -16.75 22.70 -1.83
CA VAL A 39 -15.78 21.82 -1.19
C VAL A 39 -16.34 21.41 0.16
N ASN A 40 -16.66 20.13 0.32
CA ASN A 40 -17.10 19.61 1.61
C ASN A 40 -15.91 19.39 2.55
N ARG A 41 -16.20 19.27 3.85
CA ARG A 41 -15.17 19.00 4.85
C ARG A 41 -14.37 17.73 4.49
N PRO A 42 -13.07 17.68 4.80
CA PRO A 42 -12.26 16.48 4.56
C PRO A 42 -12.82 15.27 5.31
N LYS A 43 -12.71 14.08 4.69
CA LYS A 43 -12.99 12.81 5.37
C LYS A 43 -11.80 12.45 6.25
N GLU A 44 -12.06 12.01 7.48
CA GLU A 44 -11.03 11.48 8.35
C GLU A 44 -10.45 10.17 7.78
N LEU A 45 -9.16 9.97 8.04
CA LEU A 45 -8.47 8.76 7.60
C LEU A 45 -9.00 7.54 8.36
N LEU A 46 -9.27 6.46 7.64
CA LEU A 46 -9.70 5.20 8.22
C LEU A 46 -8.59 4.63 9.11
N GLN A 47 -8.86 4.43 10.39
CA GLN A 47 -7.86 3.93 11.33
C GLN A 47 -7.68 2.41 11.23
N ASN A 48 -8.76 1.66 11.09
CA ASN A 48 -8.73 0.23 10.88
C ASN A 48 -8.89 -0.08 9.38
N LEU A 49 -7.79 -0.45 8.71
CA LEU A 49 -7.83 -0.74 7.28
C LEU A 49 -8.61 -2.02 6.95
N ASP A 50 -8.79 -2.93 7.90
CA ASP A 50 -9.52 -4.19 7.69
C ASP A 50 -11.03 -3.97 7.45
N GLU A 51 -11.55 -2.76 7.71
CA GLU A 51 -12.91 -2.40 7.34
C GLU A 51 -13.13 -2.29 5.83
N ILE A 52 -12.04 -2.17 5.05
CA ILE A 52 -12.09 -2.17 3.59
C ILE A 52 -12.26 -3.61 3.09
N PRO A 53 -13.33 -3.93 2.33
CA PRO A 53 -13.48 -5.27 1.76
C PRO A 53 -12.28 -5.66 0.88
N SER A 54 -11.90 -6.94 0.91
CA SER A 54 -10.84 -7.43 0.02
C SER A 54 -11.31 -7.46 -1.43
N PRO A 55 -10.56 -6.89 -2.37
CA PRO A 55 -10.83 -7.10 -3.79
C PRO A 55 -10.42 -8.50 -4.27
N TYR A 56 -9.77 -9.30 -3.41
CA TYR A 56 -9.20 -10.60 -3.77
C TYR A 56 -10.01 -11.80 -3.26
N GLU A 57 -11.18 -11.60 -2.64
CA GLU A 57 -11.99 -12.70 -2.08
C GLU A 57 -12.62 -13.63 -3.13
N ASN A 58 -12.85 -13.14 -4.35
CA ASN A 58 -13.49 -13.90 -5.43
C ASN A 58 -12.70 -13.75 -6.74
N LEU A 59 -11.42 -14.14 -6.70
CA LEU A 59 -10.54 -14.08 -7.87
C LEU A 59 -10.97 -15.10 -8.94
N ASP A 60 -11.17 -14.63 -10.17
CA ASP A 60 -11.11 -15.51 -11.34
C ASP A 60 -9.64 -15.58 -11.80
N PRO A 61 -8.95 -16.72 -11.67
CA PRO A 61 -7.54 -16.86 -12.07
C PRO A 61 -7.25 -16.39 -13.50
N LYS A 62 -8.21 -16.51 -14.41
CA LYS A 62 -8.07 -16.09 -15.81
C LYS A 62 -7.91 -14.58 -15.97
N GLU A 63 -8.48 -13.79 -15.06
CA GLU A 63 -8.37 -12.33 -15.11
C GLU A 63 -6.96 -11.85 -14.71
N TYR A 64 -6.21 -12.70 -14.00
CA TYR A 64 -4.89 -12.37 -13.45
C TYR A 64 -3.74 -13.06 -14.18
N GLU A 65 -4.04 -13.90 -15.16
CA GLU A 65 -3.04 -14.59 -15.96
C GLU A 65 -2.14 -13.57 -16.70
N ASN A 66 -0.82 -13.71 -16.54
CA ASN A 66 0.20 -12.81 -17.13
C ASN A 66 0.04 -11.31 -16.74
N ARG A 67 -0.58 -11.02 -15.59
CA ARG A 67 -0.70 -9.65 -15.08
C ARG A 67 0.13 -9.45 -13.83
N ILE A 68 0.55 -8.20 -13.63
CA ILE A 68 1.07 -7.73 -12.35
C ILE A 68 -0.13 -7.34 -11.49
N VAL A 69 -0.20 -7.87 -10.28
CA VAL A 69 -1.21 -7.49 -9.29
C VAL A 69 -0.57 -6.55 -8.27
N TYR A 70 -1.18 -5.40 -8.08
CA TYR A 70 -0.76 -4.44 -7.07
C TYR A 70 -1.41 -4.79 -5.74
N TYR A 71 -0.61 -4.89 -4.67
CA TYR A 71 -1.08 -5.23 -3.34
C TYR A 71 -0.59 -4.23 -2.30
N GLU A 72 -1.43 -3.88 -1.35
CA GLU A 72 -1.14 -2.91 -0.29
C GLU A 72 -1.21 -3.59 1.07
N THR A 73 -0.14 -3.51 1.87
CA THR A 73 -0.13 -4.01 3.26
C THR A 73 -0.21 -2.90 4.28
N SER A 74 0.15 -1.68 3.87
CA SER A 74 0.15 -0.50 4.74
C SER A 74 -0.09 0.79 3.97
N ARG A 75 -0.65 1.79 4.64
CA ARG A 75 -0.85 3.15 4.13
C ARG A 75 -0.07 4.17 4.92
N GLY A 76 0.55 5.08 4.20
CA GLY A 76 1.39 6.13 4.74
C GLY A 76 2.87 5.83 4.60
N CYS A 77 3.70 6.71 5.16
CA CYS A 77 5.15 6.58 5.19
C CYS A 77 5.67 7.19 6.49
N PRO A 78 6.65 6.56 7.17
CA PRO A 78 7.21 7.11 8.40
C PRO A 78 8.16 8.29 8.15
N PHE A 79 8.55 8.53 6.89
CA PHE A 79 9.49 9.56 6.50
C PHE A 79 8.79 10.83 6.02
N ASN A 80 9.52 11.96 6.08
CA ASN A 80 9.02 13.28 5.73
C ASN A 80 9.89 13.95 4.65
N CYS A 81 10.25 13.20 3.61
CA CYS A 81 11.06 13.70 2.51
C CYS A 81 10.34 14.84 1.78
N GLN A 82 10.97 16.01 1.66
CA GLN A 82 10.34 17.24 1.15
C GLN A 82 9.86 17.16 -0.31
N TYR A 83 10.47 16.30 -1.11
CA TYR A 83 10.10 16.09 -2.51
C TYR A 83 9.02 15.01 -2.72
N CYS A 84 8.65 14.29 -1.66
CA CYS A 84 7.78 13.12 -1.78
C CYS A 84 6.33 13.45 -1.40
N LEU A 85 5.39 13.14 -2.28
CA LEU A 85 3.96 13.32 -2.03
C LEU A 85 3.49 12.51 -0.81
N SER A 86 4.12 11.35 -0.53
CA SER A 86 3.77 10.51 0.61
C SER A 86 4.00 11.16 1.98
N SER A 87 4.83 12.22 2.05
CA SER A 87 5.04 13.01 3.27
C SER A 87 3.81 13.82 3.69
N THR A 88 2.84 14.01 2.78
CA THR A 88 1.58 14.72 3.07
C THR A 88 0.59 13.86 3.84
N LEU A 89 0.73 12.53 3.80
CA LEU A 89 -0.11 11.57 4.52
C LEU A 89 0.62 11.17 5.81
N LYS A 90 0.20 11.76 6.92
CA LYS A 90 0.79 11.47 8.24
C LYS A 90 0.34 10.12 8.78
N GLY A 91 1.28 9.45 9.43
CA GLY A 91 1.04 8.17 10.09
C GLY A 91 1.24 6.97 9.15
N LEU A 92 1.45 5.82 9.77
CA LEU A 92 1.60 4.53 9.10
C LEU A 92 0.60 3.57 9.71
N ARG A 93 -0.31 3.03 8.89
CA ARG A 93 -1.38 2.13 9.29
C ARG A 93 -1.24 0.84 8.49
N TYR A 94 -1.50 -0.27 9.14
CA TYR A 94 -1.36 -1.60 8.54
C TYR A 94 -2.70 -2.30 8.45
N PHE A 95 -2.87 -3.11 7.42
CA PHE A 95 -3.83 -4.21 7.46
C PHE A 95 -3.37 -5.24 8.50
N SER A 96 -4.29 -6.00 9.07
CA SER A 96 -3.92 -7.11 9.95
C SER A 96 -3.11 -8.15 9.19
N ILE A 97 -2.17 -8.80 9.89
CA ILE A 97 -1.34 -9.84 9.29
C ILE A 97 -2.18 -11.01 8.77
N ASP A 98 -3.26 -11.35 9.45
CA ASP A 98 -4.17 -12.42 9.05
C ASP A 98 -4.88 -12.08 7.74
N ARG A 99 -5.33 -10.82 7.58
CA ARG A 99 -5.92 -10.33 6.34
C ARG A 99 -4.90 -10.38 5.21
N VAL A 100 -3.67 -9.89 5.45
CA VAL A 100 -2.59 -9.90 4.45
C VAL A 100 -2.28 -11.33 4.01
N LYS A 101 -2.12 -12.28 4.93
CA LYS A 101 -1.86 -13.68 4.62
C LYS A 101 -2.99 -14.33 3.82
N LYS A 102 -4.26 -14.03 4.18
CA LYS A 102 -5.43 -14.53 3.46
C LYS A 102 -5.45 -14.06 2.01
N ASP A 103 -5.26 -12.76 1.79
CA ASP A 103 -5.28 -12.18 0.45
C ASP A 103 -4.11 -12.68 -0.40
N LEU A 104 -2.89 -12.71 0.16
CA LEU A 104 -1.70 -13.23 -0.53
C LEU A 104 -1.85 -14.71 -0.89
N LYS A 105 -2.44 -15.52 0.01
CA LYS A 105 -2.70 -16.93 -0.29
C LYS A 105 -3.64 -17.09 -1.48
N ALA A 106 -4.70 -16.30 -1.56
CA ALA A 106 -5.61 -16.32 -2.69
C ALA A 106 -4.91 -15.97 -4.02
N LEU A 107 -4.02 -14.96 -4.01
CA LEU A 107 -3.23 -14.55 -5.18
C LEU A 107 -2.22 -15.62 -5.61
N ILE A 108 -1.55 -16.27 -4.64
CA ILE A 108 -0.61 -17.38 -4.89
C ILE A 108 -1.33 -18.58 -5.50
N ASP A 109 -2.49 -18.94 -4.95
CA ASP A 109 -3.32 -20.05 -5.44
C ASP A 109 -3.89 -19.78 -6.84
N ALA A 110 -4.20 -18.51 -7.13
CA ALA A 110 -4.58 -18.04 -8.47
C ALA A 110 -3.40 -17.99 -9.46
N ARG A 111 -2.17 -18.32 -9.03
CA ARG A 111 -0.94 -18.32 -9.84
C ARG A 111 -0.68 -17.00 -10.55
N VAL A 112 -0.86 -15.89 -9.82
CA VAL A 112 -0.47 -14.56 -10.30
C VAL A 112 1.04 -14.54 -10.57
N SER A 113 1.47 -14.03 -11.73
CA SER A 113 2.89 -14.06 -12.12
C SER A 113 3.76 -13.15 -11.24
N GLN A 114 3.24 -11.96 -10.92
CA GLN A 114 3.95 -11.02 -10.05
C GLN A 114 2.99 -10.26 -9.15
N ILE A 115 3.31 -10.18 -7.86
CA ILE A 115 2.65 -9.32 -6.89
C ILE A 115 3.58 -8.14 -6.59
N LYS A 116 3.18 -6.92 -6.98
CA LYS A 116 3.90 -5.70 -6.65
C LYS A 116 3.26 -5.05 -5.42
N PHE A 117 4.02 -5.03 -4.32
CA PHE A 117 3.65 -4.30 -3.12
C PHE A 117 3.80 -2.80 -3.36
N ILE A 118 2.74 -2.04 -3.08
CA ILE A 118 2.70 -0.58 -3.29
C ILE A 118 2.85 0.21 -1.99
N ASP A 119 3.25 -0.46 -0.93
CA ASP A 119 3.63 0.17 0.33
C ASP A 119 4.76 1.16 0.10
N ARG A 120 4.63 2.39 0.59
CA ARG A 120 5.64 3.45 0.37
C ARG A 120 7.00 3.15 1.01
N THR A 121 7.04 2.26 1.97
CA THR A 121 8.26 1.74 2.61
C THR A 121 7.89 0.41 3.27
N PHE A 122 7.94 -0.68 2.52
CA PHE A 122 7.51 -1.99 2.99
C PHE A 122 8.27 -2.44 4.25
N ASN A 123 9.56 -2.15 4.34
CA ASN A 123 10.41 -2.51 5.47
C ASN A 123 10.38 -1.52 6.65
N ALA A 124 9.41 -0.59 6.70
CA ALA A 124 9.27 0.37 7.81
C ALA A 124 9.02 -0.31 9.16
N ASN A 125 8.33 -1.46 9.15
CA ASN A 125 8.21 -2.34 10.30
C ASN A 125 8.88 -3.68 9.97
N LYS A 126 10.11 -3.85 10.43
CA LYS A 126 10.94 -5.02 10.15
C LYS A 126 10.27 -6.35 10.55
N LYS A 127 9.63 -6.40 11.73
CA LYS A 127 8.93 -7.62 12.17
C LYS A 127 7.78 -7.99 11.24
N PHE A 128 6.96 -7.03 10.88
CA PHE A 128 5.83 -7.23 9.97
C PHE A 128 6.31 -7.64 8.57
N ALA A 129 7.35 -6.97 8.04
CA ALA A 129 7.94 -7.30 6.75
C ALA A 129 8.50 -8.74 6.73
N LYS A 130 9.30 -9.13 7.76
CA LYS A 130 9.82 -10.50 7.87
C LYS A 130 8.70 -11.55 7.97
N GLU A 131 7.63 -11.26 8.69
CA GLU A 131 6.52 -12.19 8.83
C GLU A 131 5.80 -12.43 7.49
N ILE A 132 5.60 -11.37 6.69
CA ILE A 132 5.05 -11.49 5.34
C ILE A 132 6.01 -12.27 4.44
N MET A 133 7.29 -11.90 4.42
CA MET A 133 8.28 -12.57 3.56
C MET A 133 8.44 -14.05 3.90
N ASN A 134 8.44 -14.43 5.19
CA ASN A 134 8.42 -15.83 5.61
C ASN A 134 7.20 -16.57 5.07
N PHE A 135 6.02 -15.97 5.22
CA PHE A 135 4.78 -16.55 4.67
C PHE A 135 4.88 -16.78 3.17
N LEU A 136 5.45 -15.83 2.42
CA LEU A 136 5.64 -15.94 0.97
C LEU A 136 6.64 -17.07 0.61
N MET A 137 7.72 -17.23 1.37
CA MET A 137 8.69 -18.33 1.20
C MET A 137 8.07 -19.69 1.49
N GLU A 138 7.26 -19.80 2.56
CA GLU A 138 6.57 -21.03 2.95
C GLU A 138 5.49 -21.46 1.94
N ASN A 139 4.95 -20.50 1.18
CA ASN A 139 3.91 -20.72 0.17
C ASN A 139 4.43 -20.52 -1.27
N ASP A 140 5.77 -20.59 -1.48
CA ASP A 140 6.34 -20.47 -2.83
C ASP A 140 5.77 -21.56 -3.76
N ASN A 141 5.23 -21.13 -4.88
CA ASN A 141 4.64 -22.00 -5.91
C ASN A 141 5.52 -22.13 -7.15
N ASP A 142 6.81 -21.75 -7.07
CA ASP A 142 7.79 -21.74 -8.17
C ASP A 142 7.40 -20.89 -9.39
N TYR A 143 6.43 -19.99 -9.24
CA TYR A 143 5.91 -19.19 -10.34
C TYR A 143 5.71 -17.72 -9.97
N THR A 144 5.10 -17.44 -8.82
CA THR A 144 4.79 -16.07 -8.37
C THR A 144 6.05 -15.39 -7.84
N THR A 145 6.32 -14.17 -8.32
CA THR A 145 7.41 -13.33 -7.81
C THR A 145 6.86 -12.10 -7.07
N TYR A 146 7.66 -11.54 -6.18
CA TYR A 146 7.23 -10.44 -5.32
C TYR A 146 8.15 -9.24 -5.44
N HIS A 147 7.57 -8.06 -5.64
CA HIS A 147 8.31 -6.81 -5.79
C HIS A 147 7.96 -5.84 -4.65
N PHE A 148 8.98 -5.33 -3.95
CA PHE A 148 8.82 -4.46 -2.79
C PHE A 148 9.56 -3.14 -2.98
N GLU A 149 8.93 -2.02 -2.56
CA GLU A 149 9.60 -0.74 -2.39
C GLU A 149 10.16 -0.66 -0.96
N VAL A 150 11.48 -0.56 -0.83
CA VAL A 150 12.16 -0.59 0.47
C VAL A 150 13.15 0.58 0.61
N THR A 151 13.48 0.90 1.85
CA THR A 151 14.48 1.91 2.18
C THR A 151 15.78 1.25 2.65
N ALA A 152 16.91 1.64 2.05
CA ALA A 152 18.21 0.99 2.25
C ALA A 152 18.68 0.98 3.70
N HIS A 153 18.57 2.10 4.43
CA HIS A 153 19.07 2.21 5.81
C HIS A 153 18.31 1.36 6.84
N LEU A 154 17.16 0.76 6.44
CA LEU A 154 16.42 -0.20 7.26
C LEU A 154 16.78 -1.66 6.92
N LEU A 155 17.69 -1.90 5.99
CA LEU A 155 18.26 -3.21 5.68
C LEU A 155 19.50 -3.44 6.53
N ASP A 156 19.30 -3.72 7.82
CA ASP A 156 20.38 -4.06 8.72
C ASP A 156 20.90 -5.49 8.52
N ASP A 157 22.01 -5.85 9.20
CA ASP A 157 22.67 -7.16 9.05
C ASP A 157 21.70 -8.33 9.26
N ASP A 158 20.78 -8.26 10.23
CA ASP A 158 19.76 -9.27 10.48
C ASP A 158 18.74 -9.40 9.33
N MET A 159 18.40 -8.30 8.66
CA MET A 159 17.56 -8.35 7.46
C MET A 159 18.35 -8.89 6.28
N LEU A 160 19.61 -8.51 6.11
CA LEU A 160 20.46 -9.01 5.04
C LEU A 160 20.73 -10.51 5.19
N GLU A 161 21.00 -10.99 6.41
CA GLU A 161 21.13 -12.42 6.72
C GLU A 161 19.83 -13.18 6.39
N PHE A 162 18.69 -12.63 6.79
CA PHE A 162 17.38 -13.20 6.45
C PHE A 162 17.21 -13.32 4.93
N LEU A 163 17.48 -12.25 4.18
CA LEU A 163 17.34 -12.22 2.73
C LEU A 163 18.32 -13.16 2.01
N SER A 164 19.50 -13.39 2.56
CA SER A 164 20.48 -14.31 1.97
C SER A 164 20.02 -15.77 1.95
N ASN A 165 19.02 -16.12 2.77
CA ASN A 165 18.41 -17.46 2.79
C ASN A 165 17.19 -17.58 1.85
N CYS A 166 16.81 -16.51 1.16
CA CYS A 166 15.70 -16.54 0.23
C CYS A 166 16.11 -17.17 -1.10
N LYS A 167 15.15 -17.83 -1.75
CA LYS A 167 15.34 -18.37 -3.10
C LYS A 167 15.66 -17.23 -4.07
N GLU A 168 16.67 -17.44 -4.91
CA GLU A 168 17.04 -16.49 -5.96
C GLU A 168 15.85 -16.20 -6.89
N GLY A 169 15.61 -14.92 -7.18
CA GLY A 169 14.52 -14.46 -8.04
C GLY A 169 13.13 -14.40 -7.39
N LEU A 170 12.95 -14.89 -6.15
CA LEU A 170 11.66 -14.83 -5.47
C LEU A 170 11.26 -13.38 -5.12
N PHE A 171 12.21 -12.60 -4.59
CA PHE A 171 12.01 -11.22 -4.19
C PHE A 171 12.79 -10.25 -5.07
N GLN A 172 12.16 -9.18 -5.49
CA GLN A 172 12.73 -8.05 -6.19
C GLN A 172 12.55 -6.80 -5.31
N PHE A 173 13.61 -5.98 -5.17
CA PHE A 173 13.58 -4.76 -4.39
C PHE A 173 13.77 -3.53 -5.27
N GLU A 174 12.92 -2.54 -5.06
CA GLU A 174 13.07 -1.20 -5.59
C GLU A 174 13.59 -0.29 -4.47
N ILE A 175 14.81 0.25 -4.65
CA ILE A 175 15.49 1.05 -3.63
C ILE A 175 15.81 2.43 -4.23
N GLY A 176 15.12 3.45 -3.71
CA GLY A 176 15.39 4.83 -4.11
C GLY A 176 16.57 5.41 -3.34
N VAL A 177 17.77 5.45 -3.92
CA VAL A 177 18.98 6.03 -3.26
C VAL A 177 18.95 7.56 -3.27
N GLN A 178 18.43 8.18 -4.32
CA GLN A 178 18.33 9.64 -4.55
C GLN A 178 19.71 10.33 -4.66
N THR A 179 20.52 10.30 -3.60
CA THR A 179 21.86 10.89 -3.53
C THR A 179 22.65 10.22 -2.41
N THR A 180 23.97 10.25 -2.51
CA THR A 180 24.92 9.84 -1.46
C THR A 180 25.53 11.04 -0.73
N ASN A 181 25.11 12.26 -1.05
CA ASN A 181 25.61 13.47 -0.42
C ASN A 181 24.79 13.80 0.83
N GLN A 182 25.40 13.66 2.01
CA GLN A 182 24.74 13.87 3.30
C GLN A 182 24.09 15.26 3.44
N LYS A 183 24.74 16.32 2.95
CA LYS A 183 24.17 17.69 3.02
C LYS A 183 22.87 17.81 2.20
N VAL A 184 22.79 17.07 1.08
CA VAL A 184 21.57 17.05 0.25
C VAL A 184 20.50 16.23 0.94
N LEU A 185 20.83 15.07 1.51
CA LEU A 185 19.90 14.24 2.28
C LEU A 185 19.29 15.03 3.44
N ASP A 186 20.12 15.72 4.21
CA ASP A 186 19.68 16.58 5.32
C ASP A 186 18.76 17.71 4.84
N ALA A 187 19.13 18.36 3.72
CA ALA A 187 18.36 19.47 3.15
C ALA A 187 16.97 19.05 2.68
N VAL A 188 16.80 17.82 2.19
CA VAL A 188 15.50 17.29 1.73
C VAL A 188 14.77 16.47 2.81
N GLY A 189 15.30 16.41 4.03
CA GLY A 189 14.71 15.70 5.15
C GLY A 189 14.66 14.18 4.97
N ARG A 190 15.56 13.62 4.15
CA ARG A 190 15.70 12.18 3.96
C ARG A 190 16.73 11.61 4.91
N ARG A 191 16.40 10.52 5.58
CA ARG A 191 17.32 9.71 6.37
C ARG A 191 17.68 8.46 5.57
N ASP A 192 18.94 8.25 5.29
CA ASP A 192 19.51 7.03 4.70
C ASP A 192 20.61 6.47 5.60
#